data_f63d07761beb9ab085e869bd7424b813
#
_entry.id   f63d07761beb9ab085e869bd7424b813
#
_cell.length_a   1.000
_cell.length_b   1.000
_cell.length_c   1.000
_cell.angle_alpha   90.00
_cell.angle_beta   90.00
_cell.angle_gamma   90.00
#
_symmetry.space_group_name_H-M   'P 1'
#
loop_
_entity.id
_entity.type
_entity.pdbx_description
1 polymer ?
#
loop_
_entity_poly.entity_id
_entity_poly.type
_entity_poly.pdbx_seq_one_letter_code
_entity_poly.pdbx_strand_id
1 'polypeptide(L)'
;MRLICFGDSWTAGHGIETDVTYKEDPLPNLFIQKLREQNSWPKWVSYKMEIPFINNGICGYGNEYILRDLKESIRNGYIENDDIVIVMFSYPYRYTADTYNVVEIFLEMEELLVNHNHFYFNSFYPSFKEEDVDVEKLPKYFINPNGCVSDVLRKYEIDNNIGVWEYGSRSVWNDEKNFYEGDYHPNLDGYKIIGEYIYNEINKYRK
;
A
#
# COMPACT_ATOMS: atom_id res chain seq x y z
N MET A 1 13.71 -8.77 -14.11
CA MET A 1 13.44 -7.88 -12.95
C MET A 1 12.20 -7.05 -13.23
N ARG A 2 11.19 -7.21 -12.43
CA ARG A 2 9.91 -6.46 -12.43
C ARG A 2 9.66 -5.97 -11.01
N LEU A 3 8.77 -4.99 -10.87
CA LEU A 3 8.21 -4.59 -9.59
C LEU A 3 6.88 -5.32 -9.41
N ILE A 4 6.71 -6.07 -8.32
CA ILE A 4 5.48 -6.79 -8.01
C ILE A 4 4.94 -6.27 -6.69
N CYS A 5 3.72 -5.71 -6.71
CA CYS A 5 3.14 -5.05 -5.56
C CYS A 5 1.88 -5.78 -5.09
N PHE A 6 1.81 -6.05 -3.80
CA PHE A 6 0.64 -6.60 -3.11
C PHE A 6 0.12 -5.61 -2.09
N GLY A 7 -1.19 -5.59 -1.88
CA GLY A 7 -1.79 -4.72 -0.89
C GLY A 7 -3.31 -4.57 -1.09
N ASP A 8 -3.87 -3.63 -0.37
CA ASP A 8 -5.29 -3.31 -0.37
C ASP A 8 -5.68 -2.25 -1.42
N SER A 9 -6.75 -1.53 -1.15
CA SER A 9 -7.27 -0.44 -2.00
C SER A 9 -6.25 0.68 -2.27
N TRP A 10 -5.32 0.93 -1.36
CA TRP A 10 -4.25 1.91 -1.55
C TRP A 10 -3.23 1.45 -2.59
N THR A 11 -2.95 0.16 -2.63
CA THR A 11 -2.10 -0.42 -3.68
C THR A 11 -2.85 -0.51 -5.01
N ALA A 12 -4.14 -0.85 -4.96
CA ALA A 12 -5.00 -0.89 -6.15
C ALA A 12 -5.19 0.47 -6.84
N GLY A 13 -4.97 1.57 -6.13
CA GLY A 13 -5.22 2.92 -6.65
C GLY A 13 -6.68 3.36 -6.56
N HIS A 14 -7.42 2.87 -5.54
CA HIS A 14 -8.81 3.29 -5.32
C HIS A 14 -8.88 4.78 -4.99
N GLY A 15 -9.95 5.44 -5.41
CA GLY A 15 -10.15 6.89 -5.22
C GLY A 15 -9.69 7.76 -6.40
N ILE A 16 -8.76 7.29 -7.23
CA ILE A 16 -8.26 8.03 -8.40
C ILE A 16 -9.39 8.42 -9.36
N GLU A 17 -10.40 7.57 -9.49
CA GLU A 17 -11.54 7.79 -10.37
C GLU A 17 -12.38 8.99 -9.97
N THR A 18 -12.41 9.38 -8.71
CA THR A 18 -13.21 10.54 -8.27
C THR A 18 -12.62 11.87 -8.72
N ASP A 19 -11.32 11.93 -8.93
CA ASP A 19 -10.65 13.08 -9.53
C ASP A 19 -11.07 13.33 -10.98
N VAL A 20 -11.57 12.28 -11.65
CA VAL A 20 -11.90 12.30 -13.08
C VAL A 20 -13.41 12.32 -13.35
N THR A 21 -14.22 11.76 -12.44
CA THR A 21 -15.65 11.48 -12.67
C THR A 21 -16.60 12.51 -12.07
N TYR A 22 -16.24 13.75 -11.98
CA TYR A 22 -17.07 14.80 -11.36
C TYR A 22 -18.48 14.99 -11.96
N LYS A 23 -18.96 14.15 -12.88
CA LYS A 23 -20.27 14.30 -13.53
C LYS A 23 -20.93 12.96 -13.85
N GLU A 24 -22.08 12.79 -13.27
CA GLU A 24 -23.36 12.16 -13.65
C GLU A 24 -23.38 10.76 -14.32
N ASP A 25 -22.37 10.33 -15.03
CA ASP A 25 -22.34 8.98 -15.64
C ASP A 25 -21.21 8.14 -15.04
N PRO A 26 -21.50 6.96 -14.47
CA PRO A 26 -20.46 6.07 -13.97
C PRO A 26 -19.56 5.64 -15.13
N LEU A 27 -18.26 5.83 -14.98
CA LEU A 27 -17.29 5.35 -15.95
C LEU A 27 -17.36 3.83 -16.07
N PRO A 28 -17.17 3.27 -17.28
CA PRO A 28 -17.07 1.82 -17.43
C PRO A 28 -16.00 1.22 -16.52
N ASN A 29 -16.31 0.10 -15.87
CA ASN A 29 -15.40 -0.58 -14.92
C ASN A 29 -14.00 -0.81 -15.50
N LEU A 30 -13.90 -1.17 -16.78
CA LEU A 30 -12.62 -1.36 -17.45
C LEU A 30 -11.79 -0.06 -17.53
N PHE A 31 -12.45 1.06 -17.70
CA PHE A 31 -11.78 2.37 -17.73
C PHE A 31 -11.26 2.75 -16.34
N ILE A 32 -12.08 2.55 -15.32
CA ILE A 32 -11.68 2.78 -13.92
C ILE A 32 -10.46 1.92 -13.55
N GLN A 33 -10.50 0.64 -13.90
CA GLN A 33 -9.38 -0.26 -13.65
C GLN A 33 -8.08 0.20 -14.32
N LYS A 34 -8.14 0.60 -15.58
CA LYS A 34 -6.99 1.14 -16.31
C LYS A 34 -6.49 2.45 -15.70
N LEU A 35 -7.41 3.32 -15.29
CA LEU A 35 -7.07 4.60 -14.67
C LEU A 35 -6.32 4.37 -13.35
N ARG A 36 -6.81 3.47 -12.50
CA ARG A 36 -6.15 3.07 -11.25
C ARG A 36 -4.78 2.48 -11.50
N GLU A 37 -4.68 1.52 -12.44
CA GLU A 37 -3.42 0.88 -12.79
C GLU A 37 -2.37 1.90 -13.26
N GLN A 38 -2.77 2.87 -14.06
CA GLN A 38 -1.85 3.87 -14.64
C GLN A 38 -1.44 4.99 -13.67
N ASN A 39 -2.12 5.15 -12.55
CA ASN A 39 -1.91 6.28 -11.65
C ASN A 39 -1.68 5.89 -10.19
N SER A 40 -1.77 4.61 -9.84
CA SER A 40 -1.45 4.11 -8.52
C SER A 40 0.05 4.23 -8.18
N TRP A 41 0.40 4.19 -6.91
CA TRP A 41 1.80 4.32 -6.48
C TRP A 41 2.74 3.26 -7.10
N PRO A 42 2.33 1.98 -7.37
CA PRO A 42 3.19 1.02 -8.07
C PRO A 42 3.66 1.52 -9.42
N LYS A 43 2.79 2.21 -10.16
CA LYS A 43 3.14 2.82 -11.44
C LYS A 43 4.21 3.90 -11.29
N TRP A 44 4.10 4.76 -10.26
CA TRP A 44 5.09 5.81 -10.01
C TRP A 44 6.45 5.25 -9.61
N VAL A 45 6.48 4.21 -8.76
CA VAL A 45 7.73 3.50 -8.41
C VAL A 45 8.35 2.86 -9.65
N SER A 46 7.55 2.13 -10.43
CA SER A 46 7.97 1.51 -11.70
C SER A 46 8.58 2.52 -12.66
N TYR A 47 7.93 3.66 -12.84
CA TYR A 47 8.43 4.74 -13.70
C TYR A 47 9.80 5.27 -13.22
N LYS A 48 9.94 5.51 -11.92
CA LYS A 48 11.21 5.98 -11.32
C LYS A 48 12.33 4.95 -11.40
N MET A 49 11.99 3.67 -11.35
CA MET A 49 12.94 2.56 -11.43
C MET A 49 13.26 2.12 -12.87
N GLU A 50 12.49 2.61 -13.83
CA GLU A 50 12.57 2.21 -15.26
C GLU A 50 12.39 0.69 -15.46
N ILE A 51 11.53 0.04 -14.66
CA ILE A 51 11.22 -1.40 -14.75
C ILE A 51 9.71 -1.61 -14.91
N PRO A 52 9.26 -2.70 -15.56
CA PRO A 52 7.86 -3.04 -15.62
C PRO A 52 7.31 -3.40 -14.22
N PHE A 53 6.00 -3.29 -14.05
CA PHE A 53 5.34 -3.62 -12.79
C PHE A 53 4.10 -4.49 -12.98
N ILE A 54 3.73 -5.17 -11.90
CA ILE A 54 2.48 -5.90 -11.71
C ILE A 54 1.86 -5.38 -10.42
N ASN A 55 0.62 -4.91 -10.51
CA ASN A 55 -0.13 -4.44 -9.35
C ASN A 55 -1.18 -5.48 -8.96
N ASN A 56 -0.95 -6.18 -7.86
CA ASN A 56 -1.85 -7.14 -7.25
C ASN A 56 -2.62 -6.53 -6.05
N GLY A 57 -2.75 -5.20 -6.01
CA GLY A 57 -3.59 -4.53 -5.02
C GLY A 57 -5.07 -4.80 -5.30
N ILE A 58 -5.84 -5.11 -4.25
CA ILE A 58 -7.27 -5.38 -4.36
C ILE A 58 -8.02 -4.59 -3.29
N CYS A 59 -9.02 -3.82 -3.74
CA CYS A 59 -9.86 -3.05 -2.83
C CYS A 59 -10.56 -3.97 -1.81
N GLY A 60 -10.49 -3.58 -0.55
CA GLY A 60 -11.14 -4.31 0.52
C GLY A 60 -10.31 -5.45 1.13
N TYR A 61 -9.14 -5.79 0.61
CA TYR A 61 -8.31 -6.85 1.16
C TYR A 61 -7.78 -6.54 2.57
N GLY A 62 -7.84 -7.53 3.45
CA GLY A 62 -7.08 -7.60 4.69
C GLY A 62 -5.76 -8.35 4.47
N ASN A 63 -4.91 -8.38 5.48
CA ASN A 63 -3.56 -8.93 5.38
C ASN A 63 -3.53 -10.45 5.07
N GLU A 64 -4.52 -11.21 5.52
CA GLU A 64 -4.67 -12.63 5.22
C GLU A 64 -4.94 -12.90 3.74
N TYR A 65 -5.69 -12.02 3.07
CA TYR A 65 -5.94 -12.13 1.63
C TYR A 65 -4.70 -11.75 0.84
N ILE A 66 -3.97 -10.72 1.29
CA ILE A 66 -2.68 -10.34 0.71
C ILE A 66 -1.68 -11.50 0.80
N LEU A 67 -1.58 -12.16 1.97
CA LEU A 67 -0.75 -13.34 2.16
C LEU A 67 -1.15 -14.50 1.25
N ARG A 68 -2.46 -14.76 1.12
CA ARG A 68 -2.96 -15.81 0.24
C ARG A 68 -2.53 -15.58 -1.22
N ASP A 69 -2.71 -14.36 -1.72
CA ASP A 69 -2.38 -14.04 -3.11
C ASP A 69 -0.86 -14.06 -3.35
N LEU A 70 -0.06 -13.69 -2.35
CA LEU A 70 1.38 -13.85 -2.37
C LEU A 70 1.79 -15.34 -2.47
N LYS A 71 1.21 -16.20 -1.63
CA LYS A 71 1.40 -17.66 -1.67
C LYS A 71 1.09 -18.25 -3.05
N GLU A 72 -0.05 -17.86 -3.60
CA GLU A 72 -0.46 -18.33 -4.93
C GLU A 72 0.50 -17.86 -6.02
N SER A 73 0.96 -16.61 -5.94
CA SER A 73 1.90 -16.05 -6.91
C SER A 73 3.26 -16.77 -6.88
N ILE A 74 3.78 -17.08 -5.69
CA ILE A 74 5.02 -17.85 -5.54
C ILE A 74 4.84 -19.28 -6.04
N ARG A 75 3.76 -19.96 -5.60
CA ARG A 75 3.48 -21.35 -5.99
C ARG A 75 3.34 -21.52 -7.50
N ASN A 76 2.77 -20.54 -8.17
CA ASN A 76 2.55 -20.56 -9.62
C ASN A 76 3.77 -20.05 -10.42
N GLY A 77 4.86 -19.68 -9.77
CA GLY A 77 6.06 -19.15 -10.41
C GLY A 77 5.89 -17.77 -11.05
N TYR A 78 4.93 -16.98 -10.58
CA TYR A 78 4.71 -15.61 -11.08
C TYR A 78 5.71 -14.61 -10.54
N ILE A 79 6.41 -14.93 -9.44
CA ILE A 79 7.49 -14.14 -8.87
C ILE A 79 8.81 -14.80 -9.21
N GLU A 80 9.68 -14.09 -9.90
CA GLU A 80 11.02 -14.53 -10.28
C GLU A 80 12.06 -14.04 -9.25
N ASN A 81 13.22 -14.68 -9.19
CA ASN A 81 14.24 -14.38 -8.17
C ASN A 81 14.82 -12.97 -8.28
N ASP A 82 14.78 -12.35 -9.46
CA ASP A 82 15.28 -11.00 -9.69
C ASP A 82 14.18 -9.94 -9.58
N ASP A 83 12.94 -10.31 -9.31
CA ASP A 83 11.85 -9.37 -9.10
C ASP A 83 11.98 -8.66 -7.73
N ILE A 84 11.45 -7.45 -7.68
CA ILE A 84 11.32 -6.67 -6.45
C ILE A 84 9.88 -6.78 -5.98
N VAL A 85 9.67 -7.34 -4.80
CA VAL A 85 8.34 -7.51 -4.21
C VAL A 85 8.10 -6.43 -3.17
N ILE A 86 6.99 -5.72 -3.29
CA ILE A 86 6.55 -4.77 -2.25
C ILE A 86 5.20 -5.24 -1.71
N VAL A 87 5.15 -5.40 -0.39
CA VAL A 87 3.91 -5.70 0.33
C VAL A 87 3.51 -4.48 1.15
N MET A 88 2.33 -3.95 0.88
CA MET A 88 1.74 -2.87 1.66
C MET A 88 0.67 -3.47 2.57
N PHE A 89 0.94 -3.50 3.87
CA PHE A 89 0.02 -3.99 4.88
C PHE A 89 -1.22 -3.10 4.98
N SER A 90 -2.38 -3.74 5.01
CA SER A 90 -3.66 -3.13 5.30
C SER A 90 -3.88 -2.98 6.82
N TYR A 91 -5.03 -2.45 7.19
CA TYR A 91 -5.43 -2.36 8.59
C TYR A 91 -5.48 -3.75 9.24
N PRO A 92 -4.83 -3.95 10.40
CA PRO A 92 -4.62 -5.29 10.98
C PRO A 92 -5.91 -6.03 11.34
N TYR A 93 -6.97 -5.29 11.68
CA TYR A 93 -8.27 -5.87 12.08
C TYR A 93 -9.31 -5.86 10.94
N ARG A 94 -8.89 -5.70 9.70
CA ARG A 94 -9.81 -5.70 8.57
C ARG A 94 -10.27 -7.13 8.29
N TYR A 95 -11.54 -7.44 8.55
CA TYR A 95 -12.23 -8.73 8.30
C TYR A 95 -11.89 -9.92 9.21
N THR A 96 -10.99 -9.81 10.12
CA THR A 96 -10.68 -10.91 11.04
C THR A 96 -11.03 -10.51 12.47
N ALA A 97 -12.24 -10.81 12.88
CA ALA A 97 -12.50 -11.03 14.29
C ALA A 97 -11.73 -12.29 14.68
N ASP A 98 -10.70 -12.18 15.47
CA ASP A 98 -10.16 -13.21 16.38
C ASP A 98 -9.24 -14.32 15.84
N THR A 99 -8.88 -14.44 14.56
CA THR A 99 -8.18 -15.66 14.11
C THR A 99 -6.79 -15.49 13.48
N TYR A 100 -6.39 -14.31 13.06
CA TYR A 100 -5.05 -14.10 12.49
C TYR A 100 -4.32 -12.96 13.18
N ASN A 101 -3.23 -13.32 13.83
CA ASN A 101 -2.27 -12.37 14.36
C ASN A 101 -1.46 -11.77 13.19
N VAL A 102 -1.41 -10.46 13.09
CA VAL A 102 -0.64 -9.76 12.04
C VAL A 102 0.85 -10.16 12.06
N VAL A 103 1.38 -10.50 13.23
CA VAL A 103 2.75 -10.99 13.40
C VAL A 103 2.94 -12.35 12.72
N GLU A 104 1.99 -13.27 12.87
CA GLU A 104 2.05 -14.59 12.21
C GLU A 104 1.99 -14.43 10.68
N ILE A 105 1.11 -13.56 10.19
CA ILE A 105 1.02 -13.23 8.76
C ILE A 105 2.36 -12.69 8.25
N PHE A 106 2.96 -11.76 8.99
CA PHE A 106 4.25 -11.18 8.64
C PHE A 106 5.36 -12.24 8.61
N LEU A 107 5.47 -13.07 9.64
CA LEU A 107 6.48 -14.14 9.71
C LEU A 107 6.33 -15.14 8.56
N GLU A 108 5.11 -15.47 8.20
CA GLU A 108 4.86 -16.34 7.05
C GLU A 108 5.24 -15.68 5.72
N MET A 109 4.96 -14.38 5.54
CA MET A 109 5.42 -13.63 4.36
C MET A 109 6.95 -13.57 4.28
N GLU A 110 7.63 -13.39 5.42
CA GLU A 110 9.09 -13.43 5.52
C GLU A 110 9.68 -14.77 5.07
N GLU A 111 9.10 -15.87 5.55
CA GLU A 111 9.52 -17.20 5.14
C GLU A 111 9.36 -17.41 3.63
N LEU A 112 8.25 -16.95 3.07
CA LEU A 112 7.98 -17.05 1.64
C LEU A 112 8.92 -16.20 0.78
N LEU A 113 9.32 -15.03 1.26
CA LEU A 113 10.10 -14.06 0.51
C LEU A 113 11.58 -14.07 0.82
N VAL A 114 12.06 -14.99 1.67
CA VAL A 114 13.46 -15.07 2.14
C VAL A 114 14.52 -15.05 1.02
N ASN A 115 14.17 -15.57 -0.17
CA ASN A 115 15.06 -15.61 -1.34
C ASN A 115 14.74 -14.52 -2.38
N HIS A 116 13.84 -13.60 -2.07
CA HIS A 116 13.42 -12.52 -2.97
C HIS A 116 13.87 -11.17 -2.44
N ASN A 117 14.09 -10.23 -3.33
CA ASN A 117 14.30 -8.83 -2.96
C ASN A 117 12.93 -8.21 -2.61
N HIS A 118 12.68 -7.92 -1.35
CA HIS A 118 11.37 -7.51 -0.88
C HIS A 118 11.41 -6.38 0.13
N PHE A 119 10.27 -5.65 0.24
CA PHE A 119 10.06 -4.55 1.15
C PHE A 119 8.63 -4.54 1.67
N TYR A 120 8.48 -4.10 2.93
CA TYR A 120 7.17 -3.94 3.57
C TYR A 120 6.91 -2.49 3.94
N PHE A 121 5.67 -2.09 3.79
CA PHE A 121 5.15 -0.79 4.22
C PHE A 121 3.79 -0.97 4.89
N ASN A 122 3.44 -0.08 5.80
CA ASN A 122 2.08 0.06 6.30
C ASN A 122 1.34 1.09 5.46
N SER A 123 0.08 0.83 5.07
CA SER A 123 -0.74 1.77 4.32
C SER A 123 -1.16 2.97 5.16
N PHE A 124 -2.16 2.82 6.02
CA PHE A 124 -2.74 3.91 6.81
C PHE A 124 -2.75 3.66 8.33
N TYR A 125 -2.20 2.52 8.77
CA TYR A 125 -2.07 2.19 10.18
C TYR A 125 -0.80 1.37 10.43
N PRO A 126 -0.03 1.67 11.49
CA PRO A 126 1.12 0.86 11.87
C PRO A 126 0.68 -0.51 12.35
N SER A 127 0.88 -1.54 11.54
CA SER A 127 0.32 -2.88 11.74
C SER A 127 0.74 -3.56 13.04
N PHE A 128 1.86 -3.13 13.64
CA PHE A 128 2.39 -3.70 14.88
C PHE A 128 2.23 -2.79 16.10
N LYS A 129 1.53 -1.67 15.99
CA LYS A 129 1.44 -0.67 17.06
C LYS A 129 0.80 -1.21 18.35
N GLU A 130 -0.15 -2.12 18.22
CA GLU A 130 -0.91 -2.70 19.34
C GLU A 130 -0.39 -4.08 19.76
N GLU A 131 0.58 -4.60 19.02
CA GLU A 131 1.22 -5.87 19.30
C GLU A 131 2.48 -5.62 20.16
N ASP A 132 2.77 -6.53 21.08
CA ASP A 132 4.01 -6.50 21.88
C ASP A 132 5.20 -6.98 21.03
N VAL A 133 5.40 -6.32 19.90
CA VAL A 133 6.48 -6.61 18.96
C VAL A 133 7.60 -5.63 19.16
N ASP A 134 8.79 -6.16 19.40
CA ASP A 134 10.02 -5.38 19.39
C ASP A 134 10.35 -4.97 17.95
N VAL A 135 9.85 -3.79 17.54
CA VAL A 135 10.02 -3.28 16.17
C VAL A 135 11.49 -3.07 15.77
N GLU A 136 12.42 -2.99 16.74
CA GLU A 136 13.85 -2.90 16.47
C GLU A 136 14.42 -4.22 15.94
N LYS A 137 13.72 -5.31 16.18
CA LYS A 137 14.07 -6.65 15.67
C LYS A 137 13.47 -6.97 14.30
N LEU A 138 12.57 -6.10 13.79
CA LEU A 138 12.05 -6.28 12.45
C LEU A 138 13.16 -6.09 11.41
N PRO A 139 13.08 -6.79 10.27
CA PRO A 139 14.04 -6.65 9.19
C PRO A 139 14.11 -5.21 8.69
N LYS A 140 15.30 -4.79 8.26
CA LYS A 140 15.53 -3.41 7.74
C LYS A 140 14.66 -3.03 6.53
N TYR A 141 14.18 -4.02 5.81
CA TYR A 141 13.30 -3.85 4.67
C TYR A 141 11.81 -3.72 5.06
N PHE A 142 11.48 -3.82 6.35
CA PHE A 142 10.22 -3.30 6.86
C PHE A 142 10.40 -1.81 7.13
N ILE A 143 9.94 -1.00 6.17
CA ILE A 143 10.22 0.43 6.17
C ILE A 143 9.27 1.16 7.12
N ASN A 144 9.85 1.87 8.08
CA ASN A 144 9.12 2.64 9.08
C ASN A 144 7.99 1.84 9.77
N PRO A 145 8.30 0.77 10.51
CA PRO A 145 7.28 -0.11 11.09
C PRO A 145 6.37 0.57 12.11
N ASN A 146 6.82 1.69 12.72
CA ASN A 146 6.06 2.52 13.66
C ASN A 146 5.20 3.59 12.97
N GLY A 147 5.28 3.73 11.66
CA GLY A 147 4.54 4.72 10.87
C GLY A 147 3.86 4.07 9.66
N CYS A 148 3.20 4.90 8.88
CA CYS A 148 2.50 4.47 7.69
C CYS A 148 2.64 5.49 6.55
N VAL A 149 2.30 5.09 5.33
CA VAL A 149 2.39 6.01 4.18
C VAL A 149 1.36 7.14 4.26
N SER A 150 0.28 6.98 5.00
CA SER A 150 -0.66 8.07 5.27
C SER A 150 -0.04 9.22 6.07
N ASP A 151 0.94 8.93 6.95
CA ASP A 151 1.67 9.98 7.68
C ASP A 151 2.48 10.86 6.73
N VAL A 152 3.00 10.26 5.66
CA VAL A 152 3.73 11.00 4.62
C VAL A 152 2.81 11.98 3.90
N LEU A 153 1.60 11.54 3.56
CA LEU A 153 0.59 12.40 2.94
C LEU A 153 0.15 13.52 3.86
N ARG A 154 -0.14 13.20 5.11
CA ARG A 154 -0.53 14.18 6.13
C ARG A 154 0.53 15.25 6.32
N LYS A 155 1.79 14.82 6.42
CA LYS A 155 2.92 15.76 6.52
C LYS A 155 3.02 16.64 5.28
N TYR A 156 2.87 16.07 4.08
CA TYR A 156 2.93 16.82 2.84
C TYR A 156 1.81 17.87 2.74
N GLU A 157 0.58 17.54 3.14
CA GLU A 157 -0.54 18.49 3.20
C GLU A 157 -0.24 19.69 4.11
N ILE A 158 0.27 19.40 5.31
CA ILE A 158 0.62 20.44 6.28
C ILE A 158 1.73 21.34 5.73
N ASP A 159 2.81 20.75 5.23
CA ASP A 159 3.99 21.48 4.78
C ASP A 159 3.70 22.37 3.54
N ASN A 160 2.76 21.97 2.69
CA ASN A 160 2.46 22.64 1.43
C ASN A 160 1.10 23.34 1.38
N ASN A 161 0.28 23.19 2.42
CA ASN A 161 -1.09 23.73 2.48
C ASN A 161 -1.97 23.33 1.28
N ILE A 162 -1.87 22.08 0.83
CA ILE A 162 -2.62 21.50 -0.30
C ILE A 162 -3.27 20.18 0.10
N GLY A 163 -4.40 19.85 -0.54
CA GLY A 163 -5.06 18.55 -0.36
C GLY A 163 -4.47 17.49 -1.28
N VAL A 164 -4.18 16.33 -0.74
CA VAL A 164 -3.70 15.14 -1.49
C VAL A 164 -4.63 13.94 -1.33
N TRP A 165 -5.77 14.16 -0.70
CA TRP A 165 -6.82 13.18 -0.49
C TRP A 165 -7.95 13.38 -1.49
N GLU A 166 -8.76 12.34 -1.65
CA GLU A 166 -9.95 12.37 -2.46
C GLU A 166 -10.93 13.46 -1.98
N TYR A 167 -11.63 14.11 -2.93
CA TYR A 167 -12.68 15.08 -2.62
C TYR A 167 -13.86 14.37 -1.92
N GLY A 168 -14.20 14.83 -0.74
CA GLY A 168 -15.21 14.21 0.13
C GLY A 168 -14.60 13.44 1.30
N SER A 169 -13.36 13.00 1.18
CA SER A 169 -12.59 12.38 2.26
C SER A 169 -11.85 13.38 3.16
N ARG A 170 -12.08 14.68 2.95
CA ARG A 170 -11.58 15.76 3.82
C ARG A 170 -12.29 15.80 5.17
N SER A 171 -12.60 14.68 5.72
CA SER A 171 -12.96 14.68 7.12
C SER A 171 -11.68 14.85 7.91
N VAL A 172 -11.70 15.86 8.69
CA VAL A 172 -10.72 16.10 9.74
C VAL A 172 -10.55 14.81 10.52
N TRP A 173 -9.30 14.37 10.70
CA TRP A 173 -8.97 13.33 11.67
C TRP A 173 -9.70 13.66 12.97
N ASN A 174 -10.61 12.81 13.38
CA ASN A 174 -11.27 12.95 14.66
C ASN A 174 -10.45 12.17 15.69
N ASP A 175 -9.59 12.87 16.39
CA ASP A 175 -8.72 12.30 17.44
C ASP A 175 -9.52 11.57 18.54
N GLU A 176 -10.81 11.89 18.71
CA GLU A 176 -11.65 11.25 19.73
C GLU A 176 -12.19 9.87 19.33
N LYS A 177 -12.27 9.57 18.04
CA LYS A 177 -12.91 8.33 17.56
C LYS A 177 -11.95 7.33 16.94
N ASN A 178 -10.71 7.67 16.67
CA ASN A 178 -9.71 6.82 15.98
C ASN A 178 -10.21 6.23 14.65
N PHE A 179 -11.24 6.81 14.04
CA PHE A 179 -11.82 6.38 12.78
C PHE A 179 -11.88 7.53 11.81
N TYR A 180 -11.62 7.21 10.59
CA TYR A 180 -11.91 8.07 9.47
C TYR A 180 -13.40 7.94 9.11
N GLU A 181 -14.16 9.02 9.17
CA GLU A 181 -15.49 9.09 8.58
C GLU A 181 -15.35 9.48 7.11
N GLY A 182 -15.44 8.52 6.20
CA GLY A 182 -15.38 8.75 4.76
C GLY A 182 -14.53 7.71 4.02
N ASP A 183 -14.46 7.81 2.72
CA ASP A 183 -13.64 6.93 1.87
C ASP A 183 -12.25 7.56 1.71
N TYR A 184 -11.29 7.11 2.53
CA TYR A 184 -9.95 7.72 2.71
C TYR A 184 -8.95 7.17 1.74
N HIS A 185 -9.07 7.53 0.51
CA HIS A 185 -8.10 7.18 -0.50
C HIS A 185 -7.34 8.41 -0.98
N PRO A 186 -6.05 8.26 -1.31
CA PRO A 186 -5.28 9.31 -1.94
C PRO A 186 -5.87 9.70 -3.29
N ASN A 187 -5.79 10.96 -3.65
CA ASN A 187 -6.03 11.44 -5.00
C ASN A 187 -4.79 11.18 -5.89
N LEU A 188 -4.81 11.62 -7.14
CA LEU A 188 -3.70 11.46 -8.09
C LEU A 188 -2.36 11.98 -7.54
N ASP A 189 -2.35 13.15 -6.94
CA ASP A 189 -1.13 13.73 -6.35
C ASP A 189 -0.69 12.94 -5.12
N GLY A 190 -1.62 12.47 -4.30
CA GLY A 190 -1.33 11.62 -3.16
C GLY A 190 -0.65 10.32 -3.57
N TYR A 191 -1.12 9.66 -4.61
CA TYR A 191 -0.47 8.44 -5.13
C TYR A 191 0.93 8.69 -5.70
N LYS A 192 1.15 9.82 -6.31
CA LYS A 192 2.48 10.23 -6.77
C LYS A 192 3.44 10.44 -5.60
N ILE A 193 2.99 11.14 -4.55
CA ILE A 193 3.79 11.38 -3.34
C ILE A 193 4.15 10.05 -2.66
N ILE A 194 3.19 9.13 -2.53
CA ILE A 194 3.45 7.77 -2.01
C ILE A 194 4.49 7.06 -2.86
N GLY A 195 4.34 7.07 -4.18
CA GLY A 195 5.29 6.45 -5.09
C GLY A 195 6.70 7.02 -4.98
N GLU A 196 6.83 8.34 -4.86
CA GLU A 196 8.12 8.99 -4.65
C GLU A 196 8.75 8.64 -3.29
N TYR A 197 7.95 8.60 -2.24
CA TYR A 197 8.41 8.16 -0.92
C TYR A 197 8.92 6.72 -0.95
N ILE A 198 8.12 5.78 -1.44
CA ILE A 198 8.49 4.36 -1.52
C ILE A 198 9.76 4.17 -2.35
N TYR A 199 9.86 4.82 -3.52
CA TYR A 199 11.05 4.78 -4.35
C TYR A 199 12.30 5.26 -3.61
N ASN A 200 12.21 6.38 -2.90
CA ASN A 200 13.33 6.93 -2.15
C ASN A 200 13.76 6.01 -1.01
N GLU A 201 12.81 5.41 -0.30
CA GLU A 201 13.11 4.47 0.77
C GLU A 201 13.79 3.21 0.24
N ILE A 202 13.25 2.57 -0.80
CA ILE A 202 13.84 1.36 -1.41
C ILE A 202 15.26 1.62 -1.88
N ASN A 203 15.53 2.76 -2.51
CA ASN A 203 16.87 3.08 -3.02
C ASN A 203 17.94 3.21 -1.94
N LYS A 204 17.59 3.42 -0.69
CA LYS A 204 18.55 3.39 0.43
C LYS A 204 19.15 1.99 0.65
N TYR A 205 18.44 0.95 0.23
CA TYR A 205 18.81 -0.46 0.40
C TYR A 205 19.31 -1.12 -0.89
N ARG A 206 19.11 -0.49 -2.03
CA ARG A 206 19.67 -0.94 -3.33
C ARG A 206 21.11 -0.47 -3.42
N LYS A 207 22.04 -1.39 -3.31
CA LYS A 207 23.48 -1.15 -3.56
C LYS A 207 23.92 -1.83 -4.83
#